data_03e7ac90e1e3bece40dc2f04b854c3fa
#
_entry.id   03e7ac90e1e3bece40dc2f04b854c3fa
#
_cell.length_a   1.000
_cell.length_b   1.000
_cell.length_c   1.000
_cell.angle_alpha   90.00
_cell.angle_beta   90.00
_cell.angle_gamma   90.00
#
_symmetry.space_group_name_H-M   'P 1'
#
loop_
_entity.id
_entity.type
_entity.pdbx_description
1 polymer ?
#
loop_
_entity_poly.entity_id
_entity_poly.type
_entity_poly.pdbx_seq_one_letter_code
_entity_poly.pdbx_strand_id
1 'polypeptide(L)'
;MRPELNPGRYVFTTVAGGIPPGVTPVATVSEPEGLTLVLRQEDAEAAGLVYDYVAGWLVLRVHSALDAVGLTATVAQELADAGMSCNVVAGFHHDHLFVPYEAKDRAMELLEALARRCAAGVA
;
A
#
# COMPACT_ATOMS: atom_id res chain seq x y z
N MET A 1 2.03 6.22 -15.29
CA MET A 1 1.89 6.03 -13.84
C MET A 1 1.27 7.28 -13.22
N ARG A 2 0.23 7.09 -12.44
CA ARG A 2 -0.43 8.21 -11.74
C ARG A 2 -0.69 7.81 -10.29
N PRO A 3 0.02 8.42 -9.32
CA PRO A 3 -0.22 8.12 -7.91
C PRO A 3 -1.46 8.83 -7.38
N GLU A 4 -2.20 8.15 -6.52
CA GLU A 4 -3.36 8.71 -5.82
C GLU A 4 -3.28 8.31 -4.36
N LEU A 5 -3.59 9.24 -3.46
CA LEU A 5 -3.62 8.97 -2.03
C LEU A 5 -5.07 8.71 -1.60
N ASN A 6 -5.31 7.57 -0.97
CA ASN A 6 -6.59 7.29 -0.34
C ASN A 6 -6.62 7.91 1.05
N PRO A 7 -7.73 8.54 1.44
CA PRO A 7 -7.82 9.11 2.77
C PRO A 7 -7.88 8.03 3.85
N GLY A 8 -7.44 8.38 5.05
CA GLY A 8 -7.56 7.52 6.23
C GLY A 8 -6.26 6.82 6.61
N ARG A 9 -6.35 6.12 7.74
CA ARG A 9 -5.27 5.33 8.31
C ARG A 9 -5.57 3.86 8.15
N TYR A 10 -4.56 3.09 7.80
CA TYR A 10 -4.70 1.67 7.52
C TYR A 10 -3.71 0.89 8.36
N VAL A 11 -4.09 -0.34 8.73
CA VAL A 11 -3.26 -1.18 9.60
C VAL A 11 -3.21 -2.60 9.03
N PHE A 12 -2.19 -3.34 9.45
CA PHE A 12 -2.00 -4.74 9.11
C PHE A 12 -2.23 -5.55 10.38
N THR A 13 -3.02 -6.62 10.29
CA THR A 13 -3.27 -7.52 11.40
C THR A 13 -3.40 -8.95 10.90
N THR A 14 -3.52 -9.90 11.83
CA THR A 14 -3.75 -11.31 11.51
C THR A 14 -4.91 -11.82 12.33
N VAL A 15 -5.73 -12.69 11.73
CA VAL A 15 -6.85 -13.34 12.40
C VAL A 15 -6.81 -14.83 12.15
N ALA A 16 -7.24 -15.61 13.14
CA ALA A 16 -7.23 -17.06 13.04
C ALA A 16 -8.55 -17.62 12.48
N GLY A 17 -9.66 -16.94 12.72
CA GLY A 17 -11.00 -17.45 12.45
C GLY A 17 -11.73 -16.82 11.28
N GLY A 18 -11.03 -16.21 10.37
CA GLY A 18 -11.64 -15.53 9.22
C GLY A 18 -11.95 -14.07 9.49
N ILE A 19 -12.52 -13.40 8.50
CA ILE A 19 -12.78 -11.96 8.57
C ILE A 19 -13.90 -11.68 9.58
N PRO A 20 -13.65 -10.82 10.59
CA PRO A 20 -14.70 -10.51 11.58
C PRO A 20 -15.92 -9.85 10.91
N PRO A 21 -17.12 -10.05 11.47
CA PRO A 21 -18.33 -9.42 10.95
C PRO A 21 -18.21 -7.89 10.92
N GLY A 22 -18.68 -7.29 9.84
CA GLY A 22 -18.65 -5.84 9.66
C GLY A 22 -17.33 -5.27 9.17
N VAL A 23 -16.30 -6.11 8.98
CA VAL A 23 -15.01 -5.69 8.47
C VAL A 23 -14.92 -5.98 6.97
N THR A 24 -14.59 -4.95 6.20
CA THR A 24 -14.31 -5.08 4.76
C THR A 24 -12.85 -4.71 4.55
N PRO A 25 -11.94 -5.71 4.47
CA PRO A 25 -10.52 -5.40 4.32
C PRO A 25 -10.20 -4.85 2.93
N VAL A 26 -9.13 -4.06 2.87
CA VAL A 26 -8.55 -3.59 1.60
C VAL A 26 -7.88 -4.76 0.87
N ALA A 27 -7.20 -5.61 1.62
CA ALA A 27 -6.50 -6.77 1.08
C ALA A 27 -6.42 -7.86 2.12
N THR A 28 -6.28 -9.10 1.66
CA THR A 28 -6.07 -10.25 2.53
C THR A 28 -4.98 -11.14 1.94
N VAL A 29 -4.23 -11.80 2.83
CA VAL A 29 -3.24 -12.80 2.43
C VAL A 29 -3.40 -14.00 3.34
N SER A 30 -3.61 -15.18 2.75
CA SER A 30 -3.68 -16.43 3.49
C SER A 30 -2.25 -16.91 3.81
N GLU A 31 -1.94 -17.03 5.09
CA GLU A 31 -0.63 -17.48 5.55
C GLU A 31 -0.78 -18.67 6.49
N PRO A 32 0.26 -19.50 6.66
CA PRO A 32 0.17 -20.64 7.60
C PRO A 32 -0.20 -20.20 9.02
N GLU A 33 0.26 -19.03 9.44
CA GLU A 33 0.02 -18.50 10.79
C GLU A 33 -1.39 -17.93 10.98
N GLY A 34 -2.07 -17.58 9.88
CA GLY A 34 -3.40 -16.96 9.94
C GLY A 34 -3.67 -16.12 8.72
N LEU A 35 -4.83 -15.50 8.69
CA LEU A 35 -5.22 -14.62 7.59
C LEU A 35 -4.76 -13.20 7.89
N THR A 36 -3.87 -12.67 7.06
CA THR A 36 -3.47 -11.27 7.13
C THR A 36 -4.59 -10.40 6.59
N LEU A 37 -4.92 -9.34 7.32
CA LEU A 37 -5.86 -8.33 6.86
C LEU A 37 -5.17 -6.98 6.79
N VAL A 38 -5.41 -6.25 5.70
CA VAL A 38 -5.12 -4.82 5.62
C VAL A 38 -6.45 -4.12 5.64
N LEU A 39 -6.68 -3.24 6.62
CA LEU A 39 -7.98 -2.63 6.83
C LEU A 39 -7.83 -1.25 7.46
N ARG A 40 -8.94 -0.51 7.50
CA ARG A 40 -8.95 0.79 8.18
C ARG A 40 -8.68 0.62 9.67
N GLN A 41 -7.91 1.54 10.24
CA GLN A 41 -7.58 1.53 11.66
C GLN A 41 -8.84 1.52 12.52
N GLU A 42 -9.84 2.34 12.18
CA GLU A 42 -11.09 2.41 12.94
C GLU A 42 -11.85 1.08 12.94
N ASP A 43 -11.81 0.33 11.85
CA ASP A 43 -12.46 -0.98 11.77
C ASP A 43 -11.69 -2.01 12.61
N ALA A 44 -10.38 -1.94 12.61
CA ALA A 44 -9.55 -2.82 13.45
C ALA A 44 -9.84 -2.57 14.93
N GLU A 45 -9.91 -1.31 15.33
CA GLU A 45 -10.20 -0.96 16.72
C GLU A 45 -11.60 -1.39 17.14
N ALA A 46 -12.59 -1.18 16.27
CA ALA A 46 -13.97 -1.60 16.54
C ALA A 46 -14.09 -3.13 16.71
N ALA A 47 -13.27 -3.89 15.99
CA ALA A 47 -13.27 -5.35 16.06
C ALA A 47 -12.29 -5.89 17.11
N GLY A 48 -11.60 -5.03 17.86
CA GLY A 48 -10.64 -5.45 18.88
C GLY A 48 -9.38 -6.10 18.33
N LEU A 49 -9.00 -5.79 17.10
CA LEU A 49 -7.83 -6.40 16.47
C LEU A 49 -6.55 -5.65 16.85
N VAL A 50 -5.46 -6.40 17.00
CA VAL A 50 -4.17 -5.87 17.44
C VAL A 50 -3.34 -5.49 16.22
N TYR A 51 -2.70 -4.32 16.30
CA TYR A 51 -1.79 -3.84 15.26
C TYR A 51 -0.73 -2.94 15.88
N ASP A 52 0.36 -2.72 15.18
CA ASP A 52 1.42 -1.81 15.62
C ASP A 52 1.88 -0.84 14.53
N TYR A 53 1.58 -1.13 13.26
CA TYR A 53 2.00 -0.30 12.15
C TYR A 53 0.79 0.41 11.53
N VAL A 54 0.87 1.75 11.42
CA VAL A 54 -0.18 2.57 10.81
C VAL A 54 0.33 3.13 9.50
N ALA A 55 -0.39 2.85 8.43
CA ALA A 55 0.01 3.19 7.07
C ALA A 55 -0.92 4.20 6.41
N GLY A 56 -0.35 4.98 5.49
CA GLY A 56 -1.10 5.63 4.43
C GLY A 56 -1.18 4.70 3.23
N TRP A 57 -2.25 4.78 2.48
CA TRP A 57 -2.50 3.91 1.33
C TRP A 57 -2.49 4.74 0.04
N LEU A 58 -1.53 4.43 -0.83
CA LEU A 58 -1.41 5.04 -2.15
C LEU A 58 -1.71 4.00 -3.22
N VAL A 59 -2.32 4.45 -4.32
CA VAL A 59 -2.58 3.60 -5.47
C VAL A 59 -1.82 4.16 -6.66
N LEU A 60 -1.09 3.28 -7.35
CA LEU A 60 -0.47 3.64 -8.63
C LEU A 60 -1.39 3.15 -9.75
N ARG A 61 -1.97 4.09 -10.46
CA ARG A 61 -2.77 3.75 -11.63
C ARG A 61 -1.84 3.52 -12.80
N VAL A 62 -1.65 2.26 -13.13
CA VAL A 62 -0.73 1.84 -14.20
C VAL A 62 -1.46 0.88 -15.13
N HIS A 63 -1.08 0.94 -16.40
CA HIS A 63 -1.57 0.00 -17.41
C HIS A 63 -0.48 -1.03 -17.65
N SER A 64 -0.12 -1.78 -16.60
CA SER A 64 0.92 -2.79 -16.70
C SER A 64 0.36 -4.16 -16.34
N ALA A 65 0.83 -5.18 -17.03
CA ALA A 65 0.48 -6.56 -16.71
C ALA A 65 1.18 -6.99 -15.41
N LEU A 66 0.65 -8.04 -14.76
CA LEU A 66 1.26 -8.55 -13.52
C LEU A 66 2.68 -9.07 -13.75
N ASP A 67 3.03 -9.42 -14.98
CA ASP A 67 4.38 -9.87 -15.32
C ASP A 67 5.29 -8.73 -15.82
N ALA A 68 4.85 -7.48 -15.74
CA ALA A 68 5.68 -6.34 -16.12
C ALA A 68 6.90 -6.22 -15.20
N VAL A 69 8.02 -5.76 -15.77
CA VAL A 69 9.30 -5.71 -15.07
C VAL A 69 9.71 -4.25 -14.84
N GLY A 70 10.16 -3.95 -13.63
CA GLY A 70 10.89 -2.73 -13.32
C GLY A 70 10.14 -1.61 -12.63
N LEU A 71 8.83 -1.47 -12.83
CA LEU A 71 8.10 -0.34 -12.23
C LEU A 71 8.11 -0.40 -10.69
N THR A 72 7.76 -1.56 -10.14
CA THR A 72 7.74 -1.74 -8.69
C THR A 72 9.12 -1.49 -8.08
N ALA A 73 10.16 -1.99 -8.73
CA ALA A 73 11.54 -1.78 -8.26
C ALA A 73 11.92 -0.30 -8.28
N THR A 74 11.56 0.43 -9.34
CA THR A 74 11.84 1.85 -9.46
C THR A 74 11.12 2.65 -8.37
N VAL A 75 9.85 2.37 -8.15
CA VAL A 75 9.04 3.04 -7.13
C VAL A 75 9.58 2.75 -5.74
N ALA A 76 9.85 1.48 -5.43
CA ALA A 76 10.36 1.09 -4.12
C ALA A 76 11.72 1.71 -3.84
N GLN A 77 12.59 1.79 -4.85
CA GLN A 77 13.91 2.41 -4.70
C GLN A 77 13.79 3.90 -4.40
N GLU A 78 12.88 4.59 -5.07
CA GLU A 78 12.64 6.02 -4.86
C GLU A 78 12.24 6.30 -3.40
N LEU A 79 11.35 5.48 -2.85
CA LEU A 79 10.89 5.62 -1.47
C LEU A 79 11.98 5.19 -0.47
N ALA A 80 12.69 4.10 -0.77
CA ALA A 80 13.78 3.61 0.08
C ALA A 80 14.90 4.64 0.19
N ASP A 81 15.24 5.31 -0.90
CA ASP A 81 16.27 6.36 -0.90
C ASP A 81 15.87 7.54 0.00
N ALA A 82 14.58 7.74 0.20
CA ALA A 82 14.07 8.76 1.13
C ALA A 82 13.90 8.24 2.57
N GLY A 83 14.36 7.01 2.84
CA GLY A 83 14.29 6.43 4.18
C GLY A 83 12.90 5.91 4.56
N MET A 84 12.07 5.61 3.57
CA MET A 84 10.66 5.28 3.76
C MET A 84 10.42 3.81 3.47
N SER A 85 9.81 3.08 4.43
CA SER A 85 9.37 1.71 4.16
C SER A 85 8.19 1.73 3.20
N CYS A 86 8.10 0.72 2.35
CA CYS A 86 7.01 0.60 1.40
C CYS A 86 6.59 -0.85 1.28
N ASN A 87 5.32 -1.13 1.58
CA ASN A 87 4.75 -2.45 1.41
C ASN A 87 3.86 -2.43 0.18
N VAL A 88 4.13 -3.31 -0.77
CA VAL A 88 3.44 -3.31 -2.07
C VAL A 88 2.52 -4.51 -2.15
N VAL A 89 1.27 -4.25 -2.53
CA VAL A 89 0.32 -5.31 -2.88
C VAL A 89 -0.08 -5.08 -4.33
N ALA A 90 0.25 -6.03 -5.18
CA ALA A 90 -0.13 -5.96 -6.58
C ALA A 90 -1.59 -6.39 -6.74
N GLY A 91 -2.44 -5.44 -7.11
CA GLY A 91 -3.80 -5.74 -7.49
C GLY A 91 -3.87 -6.17 -8.95
N PHE A 92 -5.01 -6.71 -9.36
CA PHE A 92 -5.21 -7.09 -10.76
C PHE A 92 -5.10 -5.86 -11.69
N HIS A 93 -5.60 -4.72 -11.25
CA HIS A 93 -5.63 -3.50 -12.07
C HIS A 93 -4.54 -2.49 -11.72
N HIS A 94 -4.23 -2.33 -10.44
CA HIS A 94 -3.31 -1.29 -9.97
C HIS A 94 -2.42 -1.81 -8.85
N ASP A 95 -1.28 -1.15 -8.66
CA ASP A 95 -0.41 -1.44 -7.53
C ASP A 95 -0.82 -0.59 -6.32
N HIS A 96 -0.82 -1.23 -5.16
CA HIS A 96 -1.19 -0.61 -3.89
C HIS A 96 0.04 -0.51 -3.01
N LEU A 97 0.30 0.69 -2.50
CA LEU A 97 1.47 0.95 -1.66
C LEU A 97 1.03 1.38 -0.28
N PHE A 98 1.69 0.81 0.73
CA PHE A 98 1.45 1.19 2.12
C PHE A 98 2.75 1.72 2.70
N VAL A 99 2.75 3.00 3.07
CA VAL A 99 3.91 3.71 3.62
C VAL A 99 3.56 4.17 5.03
N PRO A 100 4.55 4.52 5.88
CA PRO A 100 4.22 5.06 7.19
C PRO A 100 3.27 6.24 7.03
N TYR A 101 2.23 6.29 7.87
CA TYR A 101 1.18 7.29 7.71
C TYR A 101 1.73 8.72 7.67
N GLU A 102 2.71 9.03 8.53
CA GLU A 102 3.31 10.36 8.60
C GLU A 102 4.11 10.72 7.34
N ALA A 103 4.50 9.73 6.56
CA ALA A 103 5.29 9.92 5.34
C ALA A 103 4.43 9.98 4.07
N LYS A 104 3.11 9.84 4.17
CA LYS A 104 2.23 9.71 3.01
C LYS A 104 2.31 10.88 2.03
N ASP A 105 2.37 12.11 2.56
CA ASP A 105 2.42 13.29 1.70
C ASP A 105 3.76 13.41 0.98
N ARG A 106 4.85 13.08 1.70
CA ARG A 106 6.18 13.06 1.09
C ARG A 106 6.26 11.95 0.03
N ALA A 107 5.66 10.79 0.30
CA ALA A 107 5.59 9.71 -0.67
C ALA A 107 4.87 10.16 -1.94
N MET A 108 3.74 10.85 -1.81
CA MET A 108 3.01 11.40 -2.95
C MET A 108 3.87 12.34 -3.77
N GLU A 109 4.58 13.27 -3.11
CA GLU A 109 5.46 14.22 -3.81
C GLU A 109 6.54 13.49 -4.60
N LEU A 110 7.18 12.48 -4.00
CA LEU A 110 8.23 11.72 -4.66
C LEU A 110 7.70 10.94 -5.87
N LEU A 111 6.53 10.31 -5.72
CA LEU A 111 5.94 9.53 -6.80
C LEU A 111 5.41 10.40 -7.93
N GLU A 112 4.86 11.57 -7.61
CA GLU A 112 4.45 12.53 -8.63
C GLU A 112 5.65 13.06 -9.42
N ALA A 113 6.75 13.34 -8.74
CA ALA A 113 8.00 13.74 -9.39
C ALA A 113 8.55 12.64 -10.28
N LEU A 114 8.52 11.39 -9.79
CA LEU A 114 8.94 10.22 -10.56
C LEU A 114 8.07 10.04 -11.81
N ALA A 115 6.74 10.20 -11.66
CA ALA A 115 5.82 10.09 -12.78
C ALA A 115 6.12 11.12 -13.86
N ARG A 116 6.46 12.35 -13.47
CA ARG A 116 6.83 13.39 -14.41
C ARG A 116 8.13 13.05 -15.14
N ARG A 117 9.14 12.52 -14.44
CA ARG A 117 10.40 12.10 -15.06
C ARG A 117 10.18 10.97 -16.06
N CYS A 118 9.34 10.01 -15.71
CA CYS A 118 9.01 8.89 -16.61
C CYS A 118 8.27 9.39 -17.86
N ALA A 119 7.31 10.30 -17.67
CA ALA A 119 6.56 10.88 -18.80
C ALA A 119 7.45 11.68 -19.73
N ALA A 120 8.51 12.31 -19.20
CA ALA A 120 9.47 13.07 -20.00
C ALA A 120 10.57 12.17 -20.60
N GLY A 121 10.51 10.86 -20.40
CA GLY A 121 11.53 9.94 -20.87
C GLY A 121 12.80 9.93 -20.04
N VAL A 122 12.75 10.50 -18.83
CA VAL A 122 13.87 10.53 -17.88
C VAL A 122 13.52 9.58 -16.74
N ALA A 123 14.19 8.48 -16.68
CA ALA A 123 13.89 7.45 -15.67
C ALA A 123 14.83 7.55 -14.47
#